data_b86adf1af978315f695c8dcb39100689
#
_entry.id   b86adf1af978315f695c8dcb39100689
#
_cell.length_a   1.000
_cell.length_b   1.000
_cell.length_c   1.000
_cell.angle_alpha   90.00
_cell.angle_beta   90.00
_cell.angle_gamma   90.00
#
_symmetry.space_group_name_H-M   'P 1'
#
loop_
_entity.id
_entity.type
_entity.pdbx_description
1 polymer ?
#
loop_
_entity_poly.entity_id
_entity_poly.type
_entity_poly.pdbx_seq_one_letter_code
_entity_poly.pdbx_strand_id
1 'polypeptide(L)'
;QLAGEDAGGVFTFAFTTFGQHMFMAAYFGIRPFQITDTGEKYTFGDYLGLRLITCGLAILVGFGYVLVSGYTFEKAAVVFLMVVYKVIDALADTYEAEFQRSGRLYLTGKSNAFRTILSVTCFLGSLAVTGELLTASIWAVGAQTVGFFLFDFLVIRELPNVTWKSAQGKKFQLFRDNVLLFFSVVLDFYIFSASKYAIEVHMADRDLAVYGAIFMPTSVINLVAGFVIRPYLTKLAVDWETGHLKAFRKIIMNLA
;
A
#
# COMPACT_ATOMS: atom_id res chain seq x y z
N GLN A 1 18.41 -15.22 -7.22
CA GLN A 1 19.75 -15.71 -7.59
C GLN A 1 20.88 -14.96 -6.86
N LEU A 2 20.78 -13.62 -6.61
CA LEU A 2 21.84 -12.86 -5.94
C LEU A 2 22.03 -13.23 -4.45
N ALA A 3 20.97 -13.62 -3.75
CA ALA A 3 20.99 -13.94 -2.32
C ALA A 3 20.62 -15.42 -2.02
N GLY A 4 20.41 -16.25 -3.04
CA GLY A 4 19.93 -17.62 -2.90
C GLY A 4 18.42 -17.79 -2.92
N GLU A 5 17.97 -19.04 -3.06
CA GLU A 5 16.53 -19.35 -3.19
C GLU A 5 15.78 -19.16 -1.87
N ASP A 6 16.39 -19.52 -0.74
CA ASP A 6 15.78 -19.35 0.59
C ASP A 6 15.54 -17.87 0.93
N ALA A 7 16.55 -17.01 0.66
CA ALA A 7 16.38 -15.56 0.83
C ALA A 7 15.29 -14.99 -0.09
N GLY A 8 15.16 -15.54 -1.30
CA GLY A 8 14.07 -15.22 -2.23
C GLY A 8 12.69 -15.56 -1.66
N GLY A 9 12.57 -16.71 -0.99
CA GLY A 9 11.34 -17.13 -0.29
C GLY A 9 10.99 -16.24 0.87
N VAL A 10 11.97 -15.95 1.75
CA VAL A 10 11.80 -15.01 2.87
C VAL A 10 11.34 -13.64 2.37
N PHE A 11 11.96 -13.10 1.32
CA PHE A 11 11.55 -11.82 0.74
C PHE A 11 10.15 -11.88 0.13
N THR A 12 9.81 -12.96 -0.57
CA THR A 12 8.48 -13.15 -1.16
C THR A 12 7.41 -13.14 -0.06
N PHE A 13 7.60 -13.88 1.02
CA PHE A 13 6.69 -13.83 2.15
C PHE A 13 6.63 -12.44 2.79
N ALA A 14 7.77 -11.88 3.14
CA ALA A 14 7.88 -10.61 3.84
C ALA A 14 7.26 -9.44 3.05
N PHE A 15 7.52 -9.36 1.74
CA PHE A 15 7.10 -8.23 0.92
C PHE A 15 5.73 -8.43 0.27
N THR A 16 5.51 -9.60 -0.40
CA THR A 16 4.31 -9.79 -1.23
C THR A 16 3.14 -10.44 -0.49
N THR A 17 3.39 -11.03 0.68
CA THR A 17 2.36 -11.73 1.46
C THR A 17 2.08 -10.98 2.75
N PHE A 18 2.89 -11.16 3.78
CA PHE A 18 2.64 -10.57 5.09
C PHE A 18 2.74 -9.04 5.09
N GLY A 19 3.80 -8.47 4.49
CA GLY A 19 3.93 -7.02 4.34
C GLY A 19 2.75 -6.41 3.58
N GLN A 20 2.28 -7.07 2.53
CA GLN A 20 1.12 -6.60 1.78
C GLN A 20 -0.18 -6.68 2.60
N HIS A 21 -0.35 -7.67 3.49
CA HIS A 21 -1.47 -7.68 4.45
C HIS A 21 -1.39 -6.51 5.42
N MET A 22 -0.20 -6.20 5.92
CA MET A 22 -0.01 -5.03 6.79
C MET A 22 -0.26 -3.71 6.05
N PHE A 23 0.09 -3.65 4.76
CA PHE A 23 -0.32 -2.55 3.89
C PHE A 23 -1.85 -2.43 3.81
N MET A 24 -2.57 -3.53 3.55
CA MET A 24 -4.04 -3.50 3.46
C MET A 24 -4.69 -3.14 4.80
N ALA A 25 -4.13 -3.60 5.92
CA ALA A 25 -4.57 -3.20 7.26
C ALA A 25 -4.35 -1.70 7.51
N ALA A 26 -3.18 -1.16 7.15
CA ALA A 26 -2.89 0.26 7.24
C ALA A 26 -3.71 1.09 6.24
N TYR A 27 -3.94 0.58 5.03
CA TYR A 27 -4.72 1.19 3.96
C TYR A 27 -6.18 1.42 4.36
N PHE A 28 -6.79 0.50 5.09
CA PHE A 28 -8.12 0.58 5.68
C PHE A 28 -9.24 1.03 4.72
N GLY A 29 -9.06 0.85 3.42
CA GLY A 29 -10.01 1.32 2.40
C GLY A 29 -10.16 2.85 2.31
N ILE A 30 -9.26 3.63 2.92
CA ILE A 30 -9.36 5.09 3.01
C ILE A 30 -9.26 5.74 1.63
N ARG A 31 -8.38 5.28 0.75
CA ARG A 31 -8.13 5.93 -0.55
C ARG A 31 -9.36 6.00 -1.45
N PRO A 32 -10.10 4.91 -1.75
CA PRO A 32 -11.31 5.01 -2.56
C PRO A 32 -12.31 6.02 -1.99
N PHE A 33 -12.46 6.03 -0.66
CA PHE A 33 -13.33 6.96 0.03
C PHE A 33 -12.84 8.41 -0.11
N GLN A 34 -11.54 8.67 0.08
CA GLN A 34 -10.93 10.00 -0.02
C GLN A 34 -11.06 10.59 -1.43
N ILE A 35 -10.78 9.79 -2.48
CA ILE A 35 -10.83 10.28 -3.88
C ILE A 35 -12.25 10.47 -4.40
N THR A 36 -13.25 9.88 -3.75
CA THR A 36 -14.67 10.03 -4.09
C THR A 36 -15.40 11.02 -3.19
N ASP A 37 -14.76 11.59 -2.17
CA ASP A 37 -15.30 12.64 -1.29
C ASP A 37 -15.23 14.01 -1.98
N THR A 38 -16.04 14.19 -3.03
CA THR A 38 -16.08 15.41 -3.83
C THR A 38 -16.80 16.55 -3.10
N GLY A 39 -17.68 16.23 -2.14
CA GLY A 39 -18.35 17.18 -1.26
C GLY A 39 -17.50 17.68 -0.08
N GLU A 40 -16.22 17.30 -0.01
CA GLU A 40 -15.30 17.70 1.07
C GLU A 40 -15.86 17.46 2.50
N LYS A 41 -16.58 16.34 2.68
CA LYS A 41 -17.14 15.94 3.97
C LYS A 41 -16.06 15.82 5.04
N TYR A 42 -14.87 15.35 4.62
CA TYR A 42 -13.70 15.18 5.46
C TYR A 42 -12.49 15.96 4.92
N THR A 43 -11.68 16.49 5.83
CA THR A 43 -10.43 17.20 5.51
C THR A 43 -9.29 16.23 5.28
N PHE A 44 -8.19 16.69 4.67
CA PHE A 44 -6.95 15.91 4.60
C PHE A 44 -6.46 15.50 6.00
N GLY A 45 -6.57 16.39 6.99
CA GLY A 45 -6.22 16.11 8.38
C GLY A 45 -7.04 14.99 9.03
N ASP A 46 -8.30 14.80 8.62
CA ASP A 46 -9.16 13.70 9.09
C ASP A 46 -8.66 12.37 8.51
N TYR A 47 -8.38 12.32 7.21
CA TYR A 47 -7.83 11.14 6.52
C TYR A 47 -6.46 10.76 7.04
N LEU A 48 -5.54 11.73 7.15
CA LEU A 48 -4.20 11.51 7.69
C LEU A 48 -4.23 11.02 9.14
N GLY A 49 -5.10 11.62 9.96
CA GLY A 49 -5.24 11.23 11.36
C GLY A 49 -5.72 9.78 11.53
N LEU A 50 -6.69 9.33 10.73
CA LEU A 50 -7.11 7.92 10.72
C LEU A 50 -6.00 7.02 10.18
N ARG A 51 -5.32 7.42 9.11
CA ARG A 51 -4.19 6.69 8.51
C ARG A 51 -3.06 6.46 9.51
N LEU A 52 -2.69 7.47 10.30
CA LEU A 52 -1.66 7.32 11.33
C LEU A 52 -2.04 6.29 12.40
N ILE A 53 -3.31 6.24 12.80
CA ILE A 53 -3.80 5.23 13.73
C ILE A 53 -3.71 3.83 13.13
N THR A 54 -4.19 3.65 11.89
CA THR A 54 -4.16 2.34 11.21
C THR A 54 -2.74 1.89 10.88
N CYS A 55 -1.83 2.80 10.52
CA CYS A 55 -0.41 2.53 10.36
C CYS A 55 0.24 2.08 11.69
N GLY A 56 -0.05 2.77 12.80
CA GLY A 56 0.43 2.36 14.12
C GLY A 56 -0.05 0.98 14.53
N LEU A 57 -1.33 0.67 14.30
CA LEU A 57 -1.89 -0.66 14.55
C LEU A 57 -1.24 -1.74 13.66
N ALA A 58 -1.02 -1.47 12.38
CA ALA A 58 -0.35 -2.41 11.48
C ALA A 58 1.09 -2.71 11.92
N ILE A 59 1.84 -1.70 12.38
CA ILE A 59 3.18 -1.91 12.96
C ILE A 59 3.11 -2.78 14.21
N LEU A 60 2.18 -2.50 15.13
CA LEU A 60 2.03 -3.28 16.37
C LEU A 60 1.66 -4.74 16.07
N VAL A 61 0.72 -4.97 15.15
CA VAL A 61 0.33 -6.34 14.71
C VAL A 61 1.51 -7.04 14.04
N GLY A 62 2.22 -6.34 13.14
CA GLY A 62 3.41 -6.87 12.46
C GLY A 62 4.53 -7.23 13.43
N PHE A 63 4.79 -6.40 14.41
CA PHE A 63 5.76 -6.67 15.47
C PHE A 63 5.34 -7.87 16.33
N GLY A 64 4.06 -7.89 16.77
CA GLY A 64 3.50 -9.01 17.54
C GLY A 64 3.59 -10.33 16.79
N TYR A 65 3.29 -10.35 15.48
CA TYR A 65 3.42 -11.54 14.64
C TYR A 65 4.86 -12.07 14.63
N VAL A 66 5.83 -11.20 14.39
CA VAL A 66 7.25 -11.58 14.35
C VAL A 66 7.72 -12.17 15.68
N LEU A 67 7.25 -11.66 16.83
CA LEU A 67 7.60 -12.17 18.15
C LEU A 67 7.09 -13.60 18.41
N VAL A 68 5.91 -13.94 17.88
CA VAL A 68 5.29 -15.26 18.13
C VAL A 68 5.61 -16.30 17.07
N SER A 69 6.17 -15.89 15.91
CA SER A 69 6.43 -16.79 14.77
C SER A 69 7.62 -17.73 14.96
N GLY A 70 8.46 -17.50 15.98
CA GLY A 70 9.64 -18.34 16.24
C GLY A 70 10.72 -18.26 15.14
N TYR A 71 10.74 -17.19 14.34
CA TYR A 71 11.72 -16.99 13.27
C TYR A 71 13.13 -16.76 13.81
N THR A 72 14.15 -17.10 13.00
CA THR A 72 15.52 -16.64 13.26
C THR A 72 15.57 -15.12 13.26
N PHE A 73 16.54 -14.52 13.95
CA PHE A 73 16.68 -13.06 14.04
C PHE A 73 16.69 -12.39 12.66
N GLU A 74 17.41 -12.95 11.69
CA GLU A 74 17.52 -12.39 10.34
C GLU A 74 16.17 -12.40 9.61
N LYS A 75 15.47 -13.54 9.60
CA LYS A 75 14.13 -13.66 8.99
C LYS A 75 13.14 -12.71 9.67
N ALA A 76 13.15 -12.68 10.99
CA ALA A 76 12.31 -11.81 11.80
C ALA A 76 12.53 -10.32 11.46
N ALA A 77 13.81 -9.90 11.37
CA ALA A 77 14.18 -8.53 11.04
C ALA A 77 13.77 -8.14 9.61
N VAL A 78 13.99 -9.02 8.62
CA VAL A 78 13.55 -8.78 7.23
C VAL A 78 12.04 -8.67 7.15
N VAL A 79 11.29 -9.58 7.79
CA VAL A 79 9.82 -9.54 7.80
C VAL A 79 9.32 -8.22 8.40
N PHE A 80 9.87 -7.81 9.55
CA PHE A 80 9.47 -6.57 10.19
C PHE A 80 9.86 -5.32 9.38
N LEU A 81 11.05 -5.28 8.80
CA LEU A 81 11.48 -4.19 7.91
C LEU A 81 10.53 -4.04 6.71
N MET A 82 10.08 -5.16 6.11
CA MET A 82 9.12 -5.12 5.01
C MET A 82 7.73 -4.65 5.47
N VAL A 83 7.32 -4.94 6.70
CA VAL A 83 6.11 -4.33 7.29
C VAL A 83 6.28 -2.82 7.39
N VAL A 84 7.39 -2.31 7.93
CA VAL A 84 7.67 -0.87 8.02
C VAL A 84 7.67 -0.22 6.63
N TYR A 85 8.34 -0.84 5.65
CA TYR A 85 8.33 -0.39 4.25
C TYR A 85 6.90 -0.21 3.73
N LYS A 86 6.05 -1.22 3.90
CA LYS A 86 4.66 -1.23 3.45
C LYS A 86 3.77 -0.24 4.20
N VAL A 87 4.04 -0.01 5.46
CA VAL A 87 3.32 1.01 6.24
C VAL A 87 3.68 2.42 5.78
N ILE A 88 4.96 2.68 5.44
CA ILE A 88 5.36 3.95 4.82
C ILE A 88 4.66 4.14 3.47
N ASP A 89 4.54 3.07 2.68
CA ASP A 89 3.84 3.08 1.40
C ASP A 89 2.34 3.39 1.59
N ALA A 90 1.70 2.78 2.59
CA ALA A 90 0.32 3.09 2.96
C ALA A 90 0.14 4.54 3.43
N LEU A 91 1.12 5.09 4.17
CA LEU A 91 1.09 6.49 4.60
C LEU A 91 1.18 7.43 3.38
N ALA A 92 2.11 7.18 2.47
CA ALA A 92 2.27 7.95 1.22
C ALA A 92 1.02 7.91 0.35
N ASP A 93 0.32 6.77 0.31
CA ASP A 93 -0.94 6.61 -0.42
C ASP A 93 -2.02 7.63 -0.03
N THR A 94 -2.05 8.10 1.23
CA THR A 94 -2.98 9.16 1.67
C THR A 94 -2.65 10.51 1.05
N TYR A 95 -1.38 10.82 0.86
CA TYR A 95 -0.92 12.04 0.17
C TYR A 95 -1.22 11.96 -1.32
N GLU A 96 -0.94 10.82 -1.92
CA GLU A 96 -1.25 10.54 -3.32
C GLU A 96 -2.75 10.61 -3.62
N ALA A 97 -3.59 10.13 -2.68
CA ALA A 97 -5.05 10.26 -2.77
C ALA A 97 -5.48 11.73 -2.76
N GLU A 98 -4.82 12.59 -1.96
CA GLU A 98 -5.08 14.02 -1.94
C GLU A 98 -4.66 14.71 -3.25
N PHE A 99 -3.52 14.33 -3.83
CA PHE A 99 -3.14 14.79 -5.18
C PHE A 99 -4.20 14.45 -6.22
N GLN A 100 -4.73 13.22 -6.17
CA GLN A 100 -5.79 12.78 -7.07
C GLN A 100 -7.11 13.53 -6.82
N ARG A 101 -7.52 13.72 -5.55
CA ARG A 101 -8.71 14.47 -5.16
C ARG A 101 -8.65 15.93 -5.64
N SER A 102 -7.45 16.54 -5.57
CA SER A 102 -7.17 17.89 -6.07
C SER A 102 -7.07 18.00 -7.61
N GLY A 103 -7.41 16.93 -8.34
CA GLY A 103 -7.34 16.90 -9.81
C GLY A 103 -5.91 16.78 -10.38
N ARG A 104 -4.91 16.51 -9.55
CA ARG A 104 -3.48 16.44 -9.93
C ARG A 104 -2.96 15.00 -9.93
N LEU A 105 -3.71 14.08 -10.56
CA LEU A 105 -3.36 12.65 -10.62
C LEU A 105 -1.93 12.40 -11.13
N TYR A 106 -1.39 13.29 -11.99
CA TYR A 106 -0.01 13.18 -12.47
C TYR A 106 1.04 13.27 -11.35
N LEU A 107 0.75 14.01 -10.26
CA LEU A 107 1.62 14.07 -9.08
C LEU A 107 1.65 12.73 -8.36
N THR A 108 0.51 12.05 -8.22
CA THR A 108 0.43 10.68 -7.70
C THR A 108 1.35 9.73 -8.46
N GLY A 109 1.27 9.77 -9.80
CA GLY A 109 2.13 8.92 -10.65
C GLY A 109 3.61 9.23 -10.50
N LYS A 110 3.99 10.52 -10.47
CA LYS A 110 5.38 10.94 -10.29
C LYS A 110 5.91 10.57 -8.91
N SER A 111 5.18 10.88 -7.84
CA SER A 111 5.59 10.57 -6.48
C SER A 111 5.83 9.09 -6.29
N ASN A 112 4.84 8.26 -6.63
CA ASN A 112 4.94 6.80 -6.54
C ASN A 112 6.11 6.25 -7.38
N ALA A 113 6.27 6.70 -8.63
CA ALA A 113 7.34 6.23 -9.51
C ALA A 113 8.74 6.58 -8.96
N PHE A 114 8.97 7.83 -8.55
CA PHE A 114 10.29 8.24 -8.04
C PHE A 114 10.61 7.57 -6.70
N ARG A 115 9.64 7.46 -5.79
CA ARG A 115 9.81 6.75 -4.52
C ARG A 115 10.13 5.28 -4.76
N THR A 116 9.39 4.60 -5.65
CA THR A 116 9.63 3.20 -5.99
C THR A 116 10.98 3.00 -6.67
N ILE A 117 11.34 3.83 -7.65
CA ILE A 117 12.66 3.75 -8.32
C ILE A 117 13.78 3.91 -7.31
N LEU A 118 13.70 4.91 -6.43
CA LEU A 118 14.69 5.16 -5.40
C LEU A 118 14.86 3.95 -4.48
N SER A 119 13.76 3.42 -3.93
CA SER A 119 13.80 2.31 -2.98
C SER A 119 14.26 1.00 -3.64
N VAL A 120 13.80 0.68 -4.85
CA VAL A 120 14.21 -0.52 -5.60
C VAL A 120 15.68 -0.44 -6.00
N THR A 121 16.17 0.74 -6.45
CA THR A 121 17.58 0.93 -6.81
C THR A 121 18.48 0.74 -5.57
N CYS A 122 18.11 1.31 -4.43
CA CYS A 122 18.86 1.12 -3.18
C CYS A 122 18.83 -0.34 -2.70
N PHE A 123 17.68 -1.00 -2.79
CA PHE A 123 17.54 -2.42 -2.46
C PHE A 123 18.43 -3.30 -3.33
N LEU A 124 18.29 -3.20 -4.65
CA LEU A 124 19.06 -4.03 -5.60
C LEU A 124 20.55 -3.69 -5.59
N GLY A 125 20.92 -2.41 -5.48
CA GLY A 125 22.29 -1.97 -5.38
C GLY A 125 22.97 -2.50 -4.12
N SER A 126 22.31 -2.41 -2.96
CA SER A 126 22.82 -2.98 -1.71
C SER A 126 22.92 -4.50 -1.79
N LEU A 127 21.90 -5.18 -2.31
CA LEU A 127 21.90 -6.64 -2.46
C LEU A 127 23.02 -7.11 -3.40
N ALA A 128 23.29 -6.40 -4.49
CA ALA A 128 24.35 -6.73 -5.43
C ALA A 128 25.75 -6.59 -4.81
N VAL A 129 25.93 -5.61 -3.90
CA VAL A 129 27.22 -5.36 -3.25
C VAL A 129 27.46 -6.25 -2.05
N THR A 130 26.43 -6.45 -1.21
CA THR A 130 26.59 -7.17 0.07
C THR A 130 26.21 -8.65 -0.01
N GLY A 131 25.31 -9.03 -0.93
CA GLY A 131 24.69 -10.35 -0.99
C GLY A 131 23.73 -10.63 0.18
N GLU A 132 23.52 -9.69 1.09
CA GLU A 132 22.75 -9.85 2.33
C GLU A 132 21.36 -9.23 2.23
N LEU A 133 20.32 -10.03 2.40
CA LEU A 133 18.93 -9.58 2.33
C LEU A 133 18.57 -8.58 3.45
N LEU A 134 19.10 -8.77 4.65
CA LEU A 134 18.84 -7.87 5.77
C LEU A 134 19.37 -6.46 5.49
N THR A 135 20.62 -6.35 5.05
CA THR A 135 21.26 -5.07 4.69
C THR A 135 20.49 -4.38 3.56
N ALA A 136 20.11 -5.12 2.52
CA ALA A 136 19.32 -4.60 1.42
C ALA A 136 17.93 -4.10 1.89
N SER A 137 17.30 -4.80 2.83
CA SER A 137 16.02 -4.40 3.40
C SER A 137 16.11 -3.09 4.20
N ILE A 138 17.19 -2.88 4.95
CA ILE A 138 17.46 -1.63 5.67
C ILE A 138 17.57 -0.46 4.70
N TRP A 139 18.36 -0.62 3.63
CA TRP A 139 18.50 0.43 2.60
C TRP A 139 17.19 0.72 1.87
N ALA A 140 16.38 -0.30 1.61
CA ALA A 140 15.06 -0.13 1.01
C ALA A 140 14.14 0.72 1.88
N VAL A 141 14.06 0.43 3.19
CA VAL A 141 13.23 1.20 4.16
C VAL A 141 13.75 2.63 4.28
N GLY A 142 15.07 2.83 4.36
CA GLY A 142 15.68 4.16 4.40
C GLY A 142 15.32 4.98 3.15
N ALA A 143 15.51 4.39 1.97
CA ALA A 143 15.18 5.02 0.69
C ALA A 143 13.68 5.30 0.54
N GLN A 144 12.80 4.38 0.98
CA GLN A 144 11.35 4.56 1.00
C GLN A 144 10.96 5.75 1.89
N THR A 145 11.58 5.85 3.06
CA THR A 145 11.36 6.97 4.01
C THR A 145 11.80 8.30 3.40
N VAL A 146 13.01 8.36 2.85
CA VAL A 146 13.51 9.57 2.17
C VAL A 146 12.62 9.94 0.99
N GLY A 147 12.22 8.96 0.17
CA GLY A 147 11.31 9.15 -0.95
C GLY A 147 9.96 9.71 -0.52
N PHE A 148 9.37 9.20 0.56
CA PHE A 148 8.15 9.74 1.14
C PHE A 148 8.28 11.22 1.52
N PHE A 149 9.35 11.60 2.20
CA PHE A 149 9.56 13.00 2.57
C PHE A 149 9.74 13.90 1.35
N LEU A 150 10.52 13.48 0.36
CA LEU A 150 10.83 14.30 -0.83
C LEU A 150 9.65 14.41 -1.79
N PHE A 151 8.98 13.30 -2.08
CA PHE A 151 8.01 13.25 -3.18
C PHE A 151 6.56 13.34 -2.74
N ASP A 152 6.25 13.05 -1.48
CA ASP A 152 4.88 13.13 -0.94
C ASP A 152 4.74 14.31 0.03
N PHE A 153 5.51 14.30 1.13
CA PHE A 153 5.34 15.28 2.21
C PHE A 153 5.73 16.71 1.82
N LEU A 154 6.79 16.92 1.07
CA LEU A 154 7.16 18.26 0.57
C LEU A 154 6.20 18.72 -0.52
N VAL A 155 5.82 17.83 -1.44
CA VAL A 155 4.96 18.17 -2.57
C VAL A 155 3.57 18.60 -2.14
N ILE A 156 2.97 17.97 -1.10
CA ILE A 156 1.63 18.36 -0.64
C ILE A 156 1.59 19.77 -0.08
N ARG A 157 2.71 20.29 0.44
CA ARG A 157 2.81 21.65 0.98
C ARG A 157 2.68 22.73 -0.08
N GLU A 158 2.99 22.38 -1.34
CA GLU A 158 2.83 23.28 -2.50
C GLU A 158 1.39 23.29 -3.05
N LEU A 159 0.52 22.42 -2.53
CA LEU A 159 -0.87 22.39 -2.95
C LEU A 159 -1.69 23.49 -2.24
N PRO A 160 -2.44 24.31 -3.00
CA PRO A 160 -3.40 25.24 -2.40
C PRO A 160 -4.54 24.46 -1.74
N ASN A 161 -5.10 25.03 -0.69
CA ASN A 161 -6.35 24.59 -0.04
C ASN A 161 -6.29 23.22 0.71
N VAL A 162 -5.11 22.68 1.01
CA VAL A 162 -5.00 21.48 1.84
C VAL A 162 -5.26 21.83 3.31
N THR A 163 -6.34 21.30 3.86
CA THR A 163 -6.72 21.51 5.26
C THR A 163 -6.17 20.43 6.17
N TRP A 164 -5.14 20.77 6.96
CA TRP A 164 -4.47 19.86 7.91
C TRP A 164 -5.23 19.68 9.23
N LYS A 165 -6.17 20.59 9.53
CA LYS A 165 -6.93 20.54 10.77
C LYS A 165 -7.99 19.46 10.68
N SER A 166 -8.04 18.60 11.70
CA SER A 166 -9.10 17.59 11.88
C SER A 166 -10.13 18.12 12.87
N ALA A 167 -11.42 17.94 12.56
CA ALA A 167 -12.50 18.27 13.47
C ALA A 167 -12.72 17.16 14.50
N GLN A 168 -13.14 17.54 15.69
CA GLN A 168 -13.40 16.56 16.78
C GLN A 168 -14.53 15.60 16.37
N GLY A 169 -14.33 14.30 16.57
CA GLY A 169 -15.30 13.25 16.22
C GLY A 169 -15.29 12.79 14.75
N LYS A 170 -14.73 13.56 13.82
CA LYS A 170 -14.70 13.23 12.39
C LYS A 170 -13.90 11.95 12.10
N LYS A 171 -12.79 11.72 12.79
CA LYS A 171 -11.97 10.49 12.63
C LYS A 171 -12.75 9.24 12.99
N PHE A 172 -13.55 9.27 14.06
CA PHE A 172 -14.37 8.13 14.45
C PHE A 172 -15.51 7.89 13.46
N GLN A 173 -16.14 8.95 12.96
CA GLN A 173 -17.15 8.84 11.91
C GLN A 173 -16.55 8.25 10.63
N LEU A 174 -15.38 8.74 10.20
CA LEU A 174 -14.65 8.23 9.05
C LEU A 174 -14.26 6.75 9.22
N PHE A 175 -13.81 6.35 10.41
CA PHE A 175 -13.55 4.95 10.75
C PHE A 175 -14.80 4.08 10.55
N ARG A 176 -15.93 4.49 11.11
CA ARG A 176 -17.20 3.76 11.01
C ARG A 176 -17.69 3.65 9.56
N ASP A 177 -17.55 4.72 8.79
CA ASP A 177 -17.99 4.76 7.39
C ASP A 177 -17.12 3.83 6.50
N ASN A 178 -15.86 3.56 6.89
CA ASN A 178 -14.92 2.73 6.14
C ASN A 178 -14.80 1.27 6.63
N VAL A 179 -15.32 0.92 7.80
CA VAL A 179 -15.08 -0.39 8.43
C VAL A 179 -15.52 -1.57 7.56
N LEU A 180 -16.65 -1.45 6.85
CA LEU A 180 -17.12 -2.52 5.95
C LEU A 180 -16.21 -2.67 4.73
N LEU A 181 -15.75 -1.56 4.16
CA LEU A 181 -14.81 -1.57 3.05
C LEU A 181 -13.46 -2.16 3.47
N PHE A 182 -13.01 -1.87 4.69
CA PHE A 182 -11.82 -2.47 5.28
C PHE A 182 -11.89 -3.99 5.31
N PHE A 183 -12.96 -4.56 5.88
CA PHE A 183 -13.13 -6.01 5.92
C PHE A 183 -13.17 -6.62 4.52
N SER A 184 -13.86 -5.98 3.58
CA SER A 184 -13.91 -6.44 2.18
C SER A 184 -12.50 -6.50 1.56
N VAL A 185 -11.71 -5.45 1.70
CA VAL A 185 -10.35 -5.37 1.12
C VAL A 185 -9.40 -6.38 1.78
N VAL A 186 -9.46 -6.53 3.10
CA VAL A 186 -8.61 -7.49 3.83
C VAL A 186 -8.95 -8.92 3.47
N LEU A 187 -10.24 -9.26 3.42
CA LEU A 187 -10.70 -10.60 3.06
C LEU A 187 -10.38 -10.95 1.61
N ASP A 188 -10.59 -10.02 0.68
CA ASP A 188 -10.25 -10.20 -0.74
C ASP A 188 -8.76 -10.52 -0.89
N PHE A 189 -7.90 -9.72 -0.25
CA PHE A 189 -6.46 -9.98 -0.30
C PHE A 189 -6.06 -11.27 0.44
N TYR A 190 -6.72 -11.62 1.55
CA TYR A 190 -6.47 -12.87 2.26
C TYR A 190 -6.80 -14.09 1.39
N ILE A 191 -7.95 -14.10 0.73
CA ILE A 191 -8.35 -15.18 -0.20
C ILE A 191 -7.30 -15.33 -1.31
N PHE A 192 -6.86 -14.23 -1.91
CA PHE A 192 -5.84 -14.21 -2.95
C PHE A 192 -4.45 -14.69 -2.47
N SER A 193 -4.15 -14.53 -1.18
CA SER A 193 -2.85 -14.86 -0.59
C SER A 193 -2.85 -16.15 0.23
N ALA A 194 -3.99 -16.80 0.42
CA ALA A 194 -4.14 -17.96 1.31
C ALA A 194 -3.15 -19.09 1.01
N SER A 195 -2.91 -19.37 -0.28
CA SER A 195 -1.93 -20.38 -0.71
C SER A 195 -0.51 -20.07 -0.23
N LYS A 196 -0.12 -18.79 -0.21
CA LYS A 196 1.22 -18.37 0.23
C LYS A 196 1.42 -18.56 1.74
N TYR A 197 0.37 -18.35 2.53
CA TYR A 197 0.40 -18.65 3.96
C TYR A 197 0.49 -20.13 4.23
N ALA A 198 -0.21 -20.97 3.46
CA ALA A 198 -0.13 -22.41 3.59
C ALA A 198 1.28 -22.93 3.24
N ILE A 199 1.90 -22.39 2.20
CA ILE A 199 3.29 -22.73 1.83
C ILE A 199 4.26 -22.30 2.93
N GLU A 200 4.13 -21.08 3.47
CA GLU A 200 5.02 -20.58 4.53
C GLU A 200 5.00 -21.46 5.79
N VAL A 201 3.82 -22.03 6.14
CA VAL A 201 3.69 -22.86 7.35
C VAL A 201 4.13 -24.31 7.14
N HIS A 202 3.97 -24.86 5.93
CA HIS A 202 4.09 -26.31 5.69
C HIS A 202 5.22 -26.71 4.73
N MET A 203 5.87 -25.76 4.06
CA MET A 203 6.87 -26.01 3.03
C MET A 203 8.15 -25.19 3.30
N ALA A 204 9.19 -25.38 2.48
CA ALA A 204 10.42 -24.63 2.60
C ALA A 204 10.31 -23.21 1.99
N ASP A 205 11.14 -22.28 2.48
CA ASP A 205 11.16 -20.88 1.97
C ASP A 205 11.38 -20.83 0.45
N ARG A 206 12.22 -21.72 -0.10
CA ARG A 206 12.46 -21.80 -1.55
C ARG A 206 11.18 -22.12 -2.35
N ASP A 207 10.26 -22.93 -1.80
CA ASP A 207 9.02 -23.29 -2.49
C ASP A 207 8.11 -22.08 -2.64
N LEU A 208 8.15 -21.17 -1.67
CA LEU A 208 7.46 -19.91 -1.75
C LEU A 208 8.05 -18.97 -2.81
N ALA A 209 9.38 -19.00 -3.00
CA ALA A 209 10.03 -18.26 -4.10
C ALA A 209 9.55 -18.75 -5.47
N VAL A 210 9.52 -20.08 -5.68
CA VAL A 210 9.03 -20.70 -6.92
C VAL A 210 7.56 -20.37 -7.16
N TYR A 211 6.72 -20.52 -6.13
CA TYR A 211 5.30 -20.18 -6.21
C TYR A 211 5.11 -18.70 -6.55
N GLY A 212 5.87 -17.79 -5.94
CA GLY A 212 5.83 -16.36 -6.21
C GLY A 212 6.16 -16.04 -7.68
N ALA A 213 7.14 -16.71 -8.26
CA ALA A 213 7.51 -16.55 -9.66
C ALA A 213 6.40 -17.03 -10.61
N ILE A 214 5.78 -18.19 -10.33
CA ILE A 214 4.64 -18.74 -11.11
C ILE A 214 3.42 -17.82 -10.99
N PHE A 215 3.23 -17.18 -9.84
CA PHE A 215 2.09 -16.30 -9.58
C PHE A 215 2.25 -14.88 -10.13
N MET A 216 3.46 -14.49 -10.56
CA MET A 216 3.78 -13.14 -11.05
C MET A 216 2.88 -12.67 -12.21
N PRO A 217 2.56 -13.48 -13.25
CA PRO A 217 1.66 -13.05 -14.32
C PRO A 217 0.27 -12.62 -13.84
N THR A 218 -0.28 -13.30 -12.83
CA THR A 218 -1.59 -12.95 -12.24
C THR A 218 -1.52 -11.58 -11.55
N SER A 219 -0.41 -11.29 -10.86
CA SER A 219 -0.18 -9.99 -10.22
C SER A 219 -0.08 -8.85 -11.24
N VAL A 220 0.54 -9.10 -12.40
CA VAL A 220 0.63 -8.13 -13.52
C VAL A 220 -0.75 -7.82 -14.09
N ILE A 221 -1.61 -8.83 -14.28
CA ILE A 221 -3.00 -8.64 -14.76
C ILE A 221 -3.76 -7.70 -13.79
N ASN A 222 -3.69 -7.95 -12.48
CA ASN A 222 -4.32 -7.10 -11.47
C ASN A 222 -3.78 -5.67 -11.48
N LEU A 223 -2.47 -5.49 -11.68
CA LEU A 223 -1.85 -4.19 -11.78
C LEU A 223 -2.37 -3.40 -12.99
N VAL A 224 -2.46 -4.04 -14.16
CA VAL A 224 -2.97 -3.43 -15.41
C VAL A 224 -4.44 -3.05 -15.24
N ALA A 225 -5.28 -3.92 -14.68
CA ALA A 225 -6.67 -3.62 -14.37
C ALA A 225 -6.80 -2.38 -13.46
N GLY A 226 -5.94 -2.29 -12.43
CA GLY A 226 -5.88 -1.12 -11.55
C GLY A 226 -5.53 0.18 -12.28
N PHE A 227 -4.59 0.15 -13.24
CA PHE A 227 -4.24 1.33 -14.03
C PHE A 227 -5.39 1.79 -14.93
N VAL A 228 -6.19 0.87 -15.44
CA VAL A 228 -7.35 1.21 -16.28
C VAL A 228 -8.49 1.80 -15.44
N ILE A 229 -8.78 1.23 -14.28
CA ILE A 229 -9.98 1.58 -13.47
C ILE A 229 -9.75 2.84 -12.63
N ARG A 230 -8.59 2.97 -11.96
CA ARG A 230 -8.33 4.05 -10.98
C ARG A 230 -8.57 5.49 -11.49
N PRO A 231 -8.19 5.87 -12.73
CA PRO A 231 -8.44 7.22 -13.23
C PRO A 231 -9.92 7.58 -13.34
N TYR A 232 -10.79 6.58 -13.52
CA TYR A 232 -12.22 6.80 -13.67
C TYR A 232 -12.99 6.92 -12.36
N LEU A 233 -12.42 6.49 -11.22
CA LEU A 233 -13.14 6.46 -9.94
C LEU A 233 -13.65 7.83 -9.52
N THR A 234 -12.82 8.88 -9.59
CA THR A 234 -13.23 10.25 -9.22
C THR A 234 -14.33 10.76 -10.15
N LYS A 235 -14.19 10.52 -11.46
CA LYS A 235 -15.20 10.92 -12.44
C LYS A 235 -16.54 10.21 -12.23
N LEU A 236 -16.50 8.91 -11.95
CA LEU A 236 -17.69 8.13 -11.63
C LEU A 236 -18.39 8.66 -10.36
N ALA A 237 -17.63 9.07 -9.34
CA ALA A 237 -18.20 9.67 -8.14
C ALA A 237 -18.91 11.00 -8.43
N VAL A 238 -18.27 11.89 -9.21
CA VAL A 238 -18.86 13.16 -9.63
C VAL A 238 -20.14 12.94 -10.46
N ASP A 239 -20.10 12.06 -11.46
CA ASP A 239 -21.27 11.77 -12.32
C ASP A 239 -22.43 11.18 -11.52
N TRP A 240 -22.14 10.39 -10.46
CA TRP A 240 -23.16 9.87 -9.55
C TRP A 240 -23.78 10.96 -8.68
N GLU A 241 -22.96 11.78 -8.02
CA GLU A 241 -23.42 12.84 -7.12
C GLU A 241 -24.20 13.95 -7.86
N THR A 242 -23.80 14.27 -9.10
CA THR A 242 -24.47 15.27 -9.93
C THR A 242 -25.69 14.72 -10.67
N GLY A 243 -26.01 13.43 -10.52
CA GLY A 243 -27.15 12.80 -11.16
C GLY A 243 -26.98 12.52 -12.67
N HIS A 244 -25.75 12.60 -13.20
CA HIS A 244 -25.44 12.31 -14.60
C HIS A 244 -25.39 10.79 -14.88
N LEU A 245 -26.49 10.07 -14.56
CA LEU A 245 -26.56 8.60 -14.62
C LEU A 245 -26.27 8.01 -16.01
N LYS A 246 -26.55 8.75 -17.10
CA LYS A 246 -26.23 8.29 -18.47
C LYS A 246 -24.71 8.24 -18.71
N ALA A 247 -23.98 9.29 -18.24
CA ALA A 247 -22.51 9.35 -18.35
C ALA A 247 -21.87 8.27 -17.47
N PHE A 248 -22.33 8.14 -16.22
CA PHE A 248 -21.93 7.10 -15.29
C PHE A 248 -22.06 5.68 -15.91
N ARG A 249 -23.26 5.35 -16.44
CA ARG A 249 -23.52 4.04 -17.06
C ARG A 249 -22.66 3.79 -18.29
N LYS A 250 -22.42 4.82 -19.12
CA LYS A 250 -21.55 4.73 -20.29
C LYS A 250 -20.11 4.40 -19.90
N ILE A 251 -19.57 5.01 -18.84
CA ILE A 251 -18.21 4.71 -18.36
C ILE A 251 -18.13 3.25 -17.89
N ILE A 252 -19.10 2.79 -17.09
CA ILE A 252 -19.11 1.40 -16.61
C ILE A 252 -19.17 0.40 -17.79
N MET A 253 -20.04 0.65 -18.78
CA MET A 253 -20.16 -0.22 -19.95
C MET A 253 -18.89 -0.23 -20.83
N ASN A 254 -18.10 0.83 -20.84
CA ASN A 254 -16.83 0.88 -21.56
C ASN A 254 -15.65 0.22 -20.80
N LEU A 255 -15.79 0.04 -19.47
CA LEU A 255 -14.78 -0.60 -18.60
C LEU A 255 -15.01 -2.11 -18.43
N ALA A 256 -16.23 -2.59 -18.68
CA ALA A 256 -16.60 -4.02 -18.63
C ALA A 256 -16.30 -4.72 -19.95
#